data_b3aa6a2c6d8171bc4d1354ddd8c353b4
#
_entry.id   b3aa6a2c6d8171bc4d1354ddd8c353b4
#
_cell.length_a   1.000
_cell.length_b   1.000
_cell.length_c   1.000
_cell.angle_alpha   90.00
_cell.angle_beta   90.00
_cell.angle_gamma   90.00
#
_symmetry.space_group_name_H-M   'P 1'
#
loop_
_entity.id
_entity.type
_entity.pdbx_description
1 polymer ?
#
loop_
_entity_poly.entity_id
_entity_poly.type
_entity_poly.pdbx_seq_one_letter_code
_entity_poly.pdbx_strand_id
1 'polypeptide(L)'
;MPISVSNQVMETPKAIAIKRWLRRLGKLVALVFLLSFVFLLIGYVSVFRAYCKAQQLVLAVQKLETGQSTVEDVQKLVSRFAGTEFDARSYYTDENGGRKPQYDPCLGNGPSYSIDVNPPLTLLRIVQTFPALQKLGLHPWMVGVAIHHNNGKVTCFSERVMFIRSDEHVIEGHAEIKERNTQSLVEEQPYEVHSFVSRGRYHDIHVIVLTQATAEEKRRAFQMKLSCTVALRGCHFPCQIMPTGWIDSVHDRQAHGWELPEGANDSRCPAH
;
A
#
# COMPACT_ATOMS: atom_id res chain seq x y z
N MET A 1 34.05 73.33 23.55
CA MET A 1 33.60 72.06 24.09
C MET A 1 32.17 71.86 23.59
N PRO A 2 31.84 70.85 22.70
CA PRO A 2 30.48 70.60 22.29
C PRO A 2 29.81 69.67 23.32
N ILE A 3 28.69 70.10 23.85
CA ILE A 3 27.84 69.33 24.73
C ILE A 3 27.04 68.30 23.86
N SER A 4 27.40 67.03 24.00
CA SER A 4 26.64 65.94 23.40
C SER A 4 25.30 65.72 24.13
N VAL A 5 24.21 66.23 23.56
CA VAL A 5 22.87 65.97 24.05
C VAL A 5 22.47 64.56 23.64
N SER A 6 22.57 63.61 24.55
CA SER A 6 22.05 62.27 24.40
C SER A 6 20.54 62.35 24.37
N ASN A 7 19.88 62.17 23.17
CA ASN A 7 18.48 62.02 22.99
C ASN A 7 18.06 60.63 23.49
N GLN A 8 17.84 60.49 24.79
CA GLN A 8 17.13 59.32 25.31
C GLN A 8 15.63 59.42 24.91
N VAL A 9 15.27 58.72 23.84
CA VAL A 9 13.86 58.51 23.46
C VAL A 9 13.17 57.71 24.54
N MET A 10 12.39 58.41 25.38
CA MET A 10 11.61 57.80 26.46
C MET A 10 10.51 56.94 25.82
N GLU A 11 10.72 55.58 25.74
CA GLU A 11 9.71 54.63 25.24
C GLU A 11 8.47 54.73 26.12
N THR A 12 7.31 54.97 25.52
CA THR A 12 6.02 55.04 26.24
C THR A 12 5.68 53.66 26.86
N PRO A 13 5.00 53.64 28.04
CA PRO A 13 4.64 52.38 28.72
C PRO A 13 3.86 51.41 27.79
N LYS A 14 3.07 51.95 26.86
CA LYS A 14 2.34 51.16 25.85
C LYS A 14 3.29 50.45 24.85
N ALA A 15 4.38 51.12 24.42
CA ALA A 15 5.36 50.55 23.51
C ALA A 15 6.10 49.37 24.17
N ILE A 16 6.44 49.49 25.46
CA ILE A 16 7.08 48.40 26.23
C ILE A 16 6.14 47.21 26.40
N ALA A 17 4.87 47.42 26.65
CA ALA A 17 3.84 46.38 26.78
C ALA A 17 3.65 45.62 25.45
N ILE A 18 3.54 46.33 24.32
CA ILE A 18 3.43 45.75 22.97
C ILE A 18 4.67 44.89 22.63
N LYS A 19 5.87 45.39 22.92
CA LYS A 19 7.15 44.70 22.68
C LYS A 19 7.23 43.36 23.48
N ARG A 20 6.79 43.40 24.74
CA ARG A 20 6.68 42.16 25.59
C ARG A 20 5.67 41.18 25.05
N TRP A 21 4.51 41.65 24.61
CA TRP A 21 3.46 40.81 24.01
C TRP A 21 3.94 40.16 22.72
N LEU A 22 4.56 40.92 21.80
CA LEU A 22 5.14 40.42 20.55
C LEU A 22 6.21 39.35 20.81
N ARG A 23 7.08 39.54 21.82
CA ARG A 23 8.07 38.53 22.20
C ARG A 23 7.42 37.24 22.71
N ARG A 24 6.33 37.34 23.49
CA ARG A 24 5.58 36.14 23.95
C ARG A 24 4.92 35.45 22.79
N LEU A 25 4.26 36.16 21.90
CA LEU A 25 3.66 35.63 20.69
C LEU A 25 4.70 34.94 19.81
N GLY A 26 5.86 35.56 19.59
CA GLY A 26 6.96 34.98 18.82
C GLY A 26 7.46 33.65 19.43
N LYS A 27 7.59 33.58 20.77
CA LYS A 27 7.96 32.35 21.46
C LYS A 27 6.88 31.24 21.29
N LEU A 28 5.59 31.60 21.38
CA LEU A 28 4.48 30.68 21.20
C LEU A 28 4.44 30.13 19.76
N VAL A 29 4.60 31.02 18.78
CA VAL A 29 4.68 30.63 17.37
C VAL A 29 5.87 29.70 17.13
N ALA A 30 7.07 30.05 17.64
CA ALA A 30 8.24 29.20 17.53
C ALA A 30 8.04 27.82 18.17
N LEU A 31 7.37 27.75 19.34
CA LEU A 31 7.04 26.50 19.99
C LEU A 31 6.09 25.65 19.16
N VAL A 32 5.04 26.25 18.57
CA VAL A 32 4.08 25.55 17.70
C VAL A 32 4.81 24.99 16.48
N PHE A 33 5.69 25.78 15.82
CA PHE A 33 6.49 25.30 14.70
C PHE A 33 7.40 24.13 15.09
N LEU A 34 8.07 24.23 16.24
CA LEU A 34 8.94 23.17 16.75
C LEU A 34 8.15 21.87 16.99
N LEU A 35 7.00 21.97 17.66
CA LEU A 35 6.14 20.81 17.94
C LEU A 35 5.62 20.19 16.64
N SER A 36 5.19 21.01 15.68
CA SER A 36 4.75 20.54 14.35
C SER A 36 5.89 19.84 13.60
N PHE A 37 7.10 20.38 13.64
CA PHE A 37 8.27 19.76 13.03
C PHE A 37 8.60 18.40 13.67
N VAL A 38 8.62 18.33 14.99
CA VAL A 38 8.86 17.07 15.73
C VAL A 38 7.78 16.03 15.38
N PHE A 39 6.51 16.45 15.31
CA PHE A 39 5.41 15.56 14.92
C PHE A 39 5.58 15.02 13.50
N LEU A 40 5.92 15.88 12.54
CA LEU A 40 6.20 15.47 11.17
C LEU A 40 7.39 14.49 11.11
N LEU A 41 8.46 14.77 11.85
CA LEU A 41 9.63 13.89 11.90
C LEU A 41 9.27 12.50 12.43
N ILE A 42 8.49 12.42 13.51
CA ILE A 42 7.99 11.15 14.06
C ILE A 42 7.13 10.43 13.01
N GLY A 43 6.26 11.16 12.31
CA GLY A 43 5.44 10.64 11.23
C GLY A 43 6.29 10.00 10.11
N TYR A 44 7.27 10.73 9.60
CA TYR A 44 8.19 10.23 8.56
C TYR A 44 8.98 8.99 9.01
N VAL A 45 9.54 9.02 10.23
CA VAL A 45 10.28 7.87 10.77
C VAL A 45 9.38 6.64 10.88
N SER A 46 8.14 6.83 11.32
CA SER A 46 7.17 5.75 11.46
C SER A 46 6.76 5.16 10.11
N VAL A 47 6.48 6.01 9.11
CA VAL A 47 6.17 5.58 7.73
C VAL A 47 7.37 4.84 7.12
N PHE A 48 8.58 5.37 7.29
CA PHE A 48 9.79 4.74 6.76
C PHE A 48 10.07 3.38 7.39
N ARG A 49 9.86 3.23 8.71
CA ARG A 49 9.97 1.91 9.37
C ARG A 49 8.94 0.92 8.85
N ALA A 50 7.69 1.35 8.66
CA ALA A 50 6.65 0.51 8.07
C ALA A 50 7.03 0.11 6.64
N TYR A 51 7.54 1.04 5.83
CA TYR A 51 8.03 0.78 4.48
C TYR A 51 9.15 -0.27 4.44
N CYS A 52 10.17 -0.12 5.30
CA CYS A 52 11.25 -1.12 5.40
C CYS A 52 10.71 -2.51 5.80
N LYS A 53 9.72 -2.54 6.72
CA LYS A 53 9.05 -3.78 7.13
C LYS A 53 8.27 -4.38 5.97
N ALA A 54 7.53 -3.58 5.20
CA ALA A 54 6.79 -4.02 4.03
C ALA A 54 7.71 -4.58 2.93
N GLN A 55 8.83 -3.91 2.63
CA GLN A 55 9.82 -4.44 1.69
C GLN A 55 10.38 -5.80 2.13
N GLN A 56 10.66 -5.97 3.42
CA GLN A 56 11.12 -7.26 3.94
C GLN A 56 10.04 -8.34 3.83
N LEU A 57 8.75 -7.98 4.01
CA LEU A 57 7.64 -8.90 3.83
C LEU A 57 7.54 -9.35 2.37
N VAL A 58 7.50 -8.41 1.41
CA VAL A 58 7.48 -8.71 -0.04
C VAL A 58 8.61 -9.67 -0.41
N LEU A 59 9.85 -9.37 -0.02
CA LEU A 59 11.00 -10.23 -0.30
C LEU A 59 10.92 -11.60 0.39
N ALA A 60 10.26 -11.70 1.51
CA ALA A 60 10.09 -12.96 2.23
C ALA A 60 9.00 -13.83 1.58
N VAL A 61 7.90 -13.22 1.11
CA VAL A 61 6.82 -13.91 0.40
C VAL A 61 7.29 -14.46 -0.94
N GLN A 62 8.12 -13.72 -1.67
CA GLN A 62 8.72 -14.19 -2.93
C GLN A 62 9.58 -15.47 -2.80
N LYS A 63 9.95 -15.85 -1.57
CA LYS A 63 10.67 -17.10 -1.30
C LYS A 63 9.75 -18.28 -0.99
N LEU A 64 8.45 -18.03 -0.85
CA LEU A 64 7.48 -19.10 -0.66
C LEU A 64 7.25 -19.84 -1.97
N GLU A 65 7.28 -21.18 -1.88
CA GLU A 65 7.02 -22.05 -3.00
C GLU A 65 5.79 -22.92 -2.71
N THR A 66 4.78 -22.81 -3.57
CA THR A 66 3.57 -23.63 -3.46
C THR A 66 3.91 -25.11 -3.58
N GLY A 67 3.34 -25.93 -2.70
CA GLY A 67 3.59 -27.37 -2.61
C GLY A 67 4.92 -27.76 -1.92
N GLN A 68 5.83 -26.80 -1.64
CA GLN A 68 7.12 -27.06 -0.98
C GLN A 68 7.21 -26.40 0.39
N SER A 69 6.92 -25.09 0.48
CA SER A 69 6.96 -24.35 1.75
C SER A 69 5.98 -24.93 2.76
N THR A 70 6.43 -25.01 4.01
CA THR A 70 5.70 -25.67 5.10
C THR A 70 4.94 -24.64 5.95
N VAL A 71 4.04 -25.15 6.81
CA VAL A 71 3.34 -24.32 7.80
C VAL A 71 4.31 -23.64 8.76
N GLU A 72 5.40 -24.32 9.13
CA GLU A 72 6.45 -23.77 10.00
C GLU A 72 7.14 -22.56 9.36
N ASP A 73 7.34 -22.57 8.04
CA ASP A 73 7.88 -21.41 7.31
C ASP A 73 6.91 -20.25 7.32
N VAL A 74 5.62 -20.51 7.14
CA VAL A 74 4.56 -19.50 7.26
C VAL A 74 4.48 -18.95 8.68
N GLN A 75 4.51 -19.82 9.71
CA GLN A 75 4.47 -19.38 11.11
C GLN A 75 5.66 -18.49 11.48
N LYS A 76 6.85 -18.73 10.94
CA LYS A 76 8.01 -17.84 11.09
C LYS A 76 7.71 -16.44 10.49
N LEU A 77 7.07 -16.38 9.31
CA LEU A 77 6.66 -15.10 8.72
C LEU A 77 5.60 -14.42 9.57
N VAL A 78 4.56 -15.12 9.96
CA VAL A 78 3.46 -14.61 10.82
C VAL A 78 4.02 -14.03 12.11
N SER A 79 4.91 -14.76 12.80
CA SER A 79 5.55 -14.31 14.03
C SER A 79 6.43 -13.07 13.81
N ARG A 80 7.22 -13.06 12.73
CA ARG A 80 8.13 -11.94 12.40
C ARG A 80 7.40 -10.66 12.06
N PHE A 81 6.27 -10.76 11.35
CA PHE A 81 5.55 -9.61 10.84
C PHE A 81 4.27 -9.29 11.62
N ALA A 82 4.01 -10.00 12.73
CA ALA A 82 2.82 -9.87 13.56
C ALA A 82 1.52 -10.11 12.76
N GLY A 83 1.53 -11.17 11.94
CA GLY A 83 0.36 -11.62 11.23
C GLY A 83 -0.64 -12.32 12.15
N THR A 84 -1.81 -12.59 11.62
CA THR A 84 -2.93 -13.24 12.32
C THR A 84 -3.42 -14.45 11.56
N GLU A 85 -3.86 -15.46 12.28
CA GLU A 85 -4.61 -16.57 11.73
C GLU A 85 -6.06 -16.12 11.49
N PHE A 86 -6.67 -16.55 10.40
CA PHE A 86 -8.06 -16.26 10.10
C PHE A 86 -8.74 -17.47 9.44
N ASP A 87 -10.07 -17.54 9.59
CA ASP A 87 -10.88 -18.52 8.88
C ASP A 87 -11.19 -17.99 7.47
N ALA A 88 -10.54 -18.56 6.48
CA ALA A 88 -10.63 -18.13 5.09
C ALA A 88 -11.82 -18.72 4.33
N ARG A 89 -12.84 -19.24 5.02
CA ARG A 89 -14.02 -19.73 4.31
C ARG A 89 -14.63 -18.61 3.49
N SER A 90 -14.51 -18.69 2.17
CA SER A 90 -15.25 -17.81 1.28
C SER A 90 -16.71 -18.23 1.23
N TYR A 91 -17.61 -17.27 1.39
CA TYR A 91 -19.03 -17.47 1.27
C TYR A 91 -19.54 -16.57 0.15
N TYR A 92 -20.34 -17.11 -0.76
CA TYR A 92 -21.14 -16.29 -1.64
C TYR A 92 -22.57 -16.17 -1.10
N THR A 93 -23.20 -15.05 -1.37
CA THR A 93 -24.61 -14.86 -1.06
C THR A 93 -25.42 -15.31 -2.27
N ASP A 94 -26.25 -16.31 -2.10
CA ASP A 94 -27.15 -16.79 -3.16
C ASP A 94 -28.28 -15.78 -3.43
N GLU A 95 -29.07 -16.03 -4.48
CA GLU A 95 -30.18 -15.17 -4.89
C GLU A 95 -31.24 -14.94 -3.80
N ASN A 96 -31.28 -15.82 -2.79
CA ASN A 96 -32.21 -15.75 -1.65
C ASN A 96 -31.57 -15.10 -0.40
N GLY A 97 -30.37 -14.54 -0.51
CA GLY A 97 -29.63 -13.95 0.60
C GLY A 97 -28.97 -14.97 1.55
N GLY A 98 -29.01 -16.27 1.22
CA GLY A 98 -28.36 -17.33 1.98
C GLY A 98 -26.84 -17.33 1.75
N ARG A 99 -26.05 -17.46 2.83
CA ARG A 99 -24.60 -17.65 2.72
C ARG A 99 -24.30 -19.11 2.42
N LYS A 100 -23.72 -19.38 1.26
CA LYS A 100 -23.24 -20.71 0.87
C LYS A 100 -21.72 -20.70 0.79
N PRO A 101 -21.04 -21.77 1.26
CA PRO A 101 -19.60 -21.88 1.10
C PRO A 101 -19.26 -21.86 -0.40
N GLN A 102 -18.36 -20.98 -0.78
CA GLN A 102 -17.78 -20.95 -2.12
C GLN A 102 -16.61 -21.92 -2.13
N TYR A 103 -16.61 -22.82 -3.11
CA TYR A 103 -15.44 -23.67 -3.32
C TYR A 103 -14.30 -22.78 -3.85
N ASP A 104 -13.26 -22.67 -3.05
CA ASP A 104 -12.01 -22.03 -3.44
C ASP A 104 -10.92 -23.11 -3.38
N PRO A 105 -10.31 -23.48 -4.50
CA PRO A 105 -9.30 -24.54 -4.53
C PRO A 105 -8.08 -24.20 -3.65
N CYS A 106 -7.89 -22.93 -3.34
CA CYS A 106 -6.83 -22.49 -2.43
C CYS A 106 -7.13 -22.73 -0.95
N LEU A 107 -8.42 -22.77 -0.60
CA LEU A 107 -8.86 -22.97 0.78
C LEU A 107 -8.84 -24.45 1.13
N GLY A 108 -7.72 -24.91 1.66
CA GLY A 108 -7.62 -26.25 2.25
C GLY A 108 -8.36 -26.36 3.58
N ASN A 109 -8.23 -27.52 4.23
CA ASN A 109 -8.79 -27.77 5.57
C ASN A 109 -7.96 -27.14 6.71
N GLY A 110 -6.89 -26.40 6.38
CA GLY A 110 -5.99 -25.77 7.33
C GLY A 110 -6.34 -24.31 7.60
N PRO A 111 -5.79 -23.72 8.67
CA PRO A 111 -5.90 -22.29 8.93
C PRO A 111 -5.24 -21.49 7.81
N SER A 112 -5.75 -20.28 7.60
CA SER A 112 -5.14 -19.29 6.72
C SER A 112 -4.51 -18.18 7.54
N TYR A 113 -3.51 -17.53 6.98
CA TYR A 113 -2.77 -16.47 7.65
C TYR A 113 -2.83 -15.17 6.86
N SER A 114 -3.06 -14.07 7.57
CA SER A 114 -2.96 -12.71 7.01
C SER A 114 -1.84 -11.95 7.70
N ILE A 115 -1.05 -11.26 6.91
CA ILE A 115 0.00 -10.37 7.39
C ILE A 115 -0.21 -9.01 6.72
N ASP A 116 -0.55 -8.00 7.54
CA ASP A 116 -0.75 -6.64 7.07
C ASP A 116 0.33 -5.72 7.62
N VAL A 117 0.98 -4.99 6.74
CA VAL A 117 1.96 -3.95 7.08
C VAL A 117 1.47 -2.63 6.55
N ASN A 118 1.25 -1.69 7.46
CA ASN A 118 0.79 -0.33 7.15
C ASN A 118 1.47 0.68 8.10
N PRO A 119 1.45 1.97 7.79
CA PRO A 119 1.77 3.01 8.75
C PRO A 119 0.86 2.93 9.98
N PRO A 120 1.29 3.44 11.16
CA PRO A 120 0.46 3.40 12.36
C PRO A 120 -0.94 3.96 12.14
N LEU A 121 -1.98 3.25 12.61
CA LEU A 121 -3.39 3.62 12.41
C LEU A 121 -3.72 5.04 12.91
N THR A 122 -3.09 5.47 13.99
CA THR A 122 -3.22 6.84 14.51
C THR A 122 -2.74 7.87 13.49
N LEU A 123 -1.60 7.62 12.84
CA LEU A 123 -1.07 8.48 11.78
C LEU A 123 -1.99 8.46 10.55
N LEU A 124 -2.50 7.30 10.15
CA LEU A 124 -3.44 7.18 9.03
C LEU A 124 -4.69 8.01 9.26
N ARG A 125 -5.29 7.95 10.45
CA ARG A 125 -6.47 8.76 10.82
C ARG A 125 -6.16 10.26 10.75
N ILE A 126 -5.01 10.69 11.27
CA ILE A 126 -4.59 12.10 11.23
C ILE A 126 -4.41 12.56 9.77
N VAL A 127 -3.76 11.75 8.94
CA VAL A 127 -3.53 12.06 7.52
C VAL A 127 -4.85 12.15 6.74
N GLN A 128 -5.81 11.28 7.04
CA GLN A 128 -7.15 11.34 6.44
C GLN A 128 -7.93 12.60 6.88
N THR A 129 -7.78 12.99 8.16
CA THR A 129 -8.44 14.20 8.69
C THR A 129 -7.80 15.49 8.14
N PHE A 130 -6.49 15.48 7.87
CA PHE A 130 -5.74 16.63 7.40
C PHE A 130 -5.07 16.36 6.04
N PRO A 131 -5.80 16.49 4.90
CA PRO A 131 -5.27 16.20 3.56
C PRO A 131 -4.00 16.97 3.19
N ALA A 132 -3.73 18.12 3.85
CA ALA A 132 -2.49 18.86 3.67
C ALA A 132 -1.23 18.03 4.02
N LEU A 133 -1.33 17.05 4.92
CA LEU A 133 -0.23 16.17 5.28
C LEU A 133 0.15 15.22 4.14
N GLN A 134 -0.81 14.86 3.28
CA GLN A 134 -0.54 14.05 2.09
C GLN A 134 0.33 14.82 1.08
N LYS A 135 0.15 16.16 0.97
CA LYS A 135 1.03 17.02 0.16
C LYS A 135 2.47 17.06 0.68
N LEU A 136 2.69 16.68 1.93
CA LEU A 136 3.99 16.53 2.56
C LEU A 136 4.54 15.08 2.46
N GLY A 137 3.91 14.20 1.68
CA GLY A 137 4.36 12.82 1.45
C GLY A 137 3.94 11.81 2.52
N LEU A 138 3.04 12.16 3.43
CA LEU A 138 2.45 11.23 4.38
C LEU A 138 1.17 10.65 3.76
N HIS A 139 1.25 9.48 3.18
CA HIS A 139 0.12 8.84 2.51
C HIS A 139 -0.35 7.59 3.24
N PRO A 140 -1.66 7.29 3.24
CA PRO A 140 -2.18 5.99 3.66
C PRO A 140 -1.84 4.93 2.61
N TRP A 141 -1.21 3.84 3.06
CA TRP A 141 -0.95 2.67 2.23
C TRP A 141 -0.94 1.40 3.08
N MET A 142 -1.07 0.26 2.44
CA MET A 142 -1.03 -1.06 3.07
C MET A 142 -0.38 -2.05 2.12
N VAL A 143 0.40 -2.96 2.69
CA VAL A 143 0.84 -4.20 2.05
C VAL A 143 0.23 -5.34 2.83
N GLY A 144 -0.59 -6.14 2.19
CA GLY A 144 -1.24 -7.31 2.75
C GLY A 144 -0.77 -8.58 2.05
N VAL A 145 -0.63 -9.65 2.80
CA VAL A 145 -0.33 -10.98 2.30
C VAL A 145 -1.30 -11.95 2.94
N ALA A 146 -1.98 -12.76 2.11
CA ALA A 146 -2.76 -13.88 2.58
C ALA A 146 -2.08 -15.19 2.13
N ILE A 147 -1.97 -16.16 3.04
CA ILE A 147 -1.31 -17.43 2.79
C ILE A 147 -2.26 -18.55 3.21
N HIS A 148 -2.49 -19.47 2.29
CA HIS A 148 -3.32 -20.64 2.50
C HIS A 148 -2.49 -21.91 2.47
N HIS A 149 -2.83 -22.87 3.28
CA HIS A 149 -2.14 -24.15 3.29
C HIS A 149 -3.12 -25.32 3.41
N ASN A 150 -2.70 -26.45 2.88
CA ASN A 150 -3.41 -27.73 3.01
C ASN A 150 -2.38 -28.83 3.30
N ASN A 151 -2.71 -29.75 4.19
CA ASN A 151 -1.86 -30.87 4.57
C ASN A 151 -0.43 -30.44 4.94
N GLY A 152 -0.28 -29.33 5.65
CA GLY A 152 0.99 -28.82 6.13
C GLY A 152 1.86 -28.10 5.09
N LYS A 153 1.38 -27.89 3.87
CA LYS A 153 2.09 -27.20 2.80
C LYS A 153 1.32 -26.00 2.27
N VAL A 154 2.01 -24.95 1.85
CA VAL A 154 1.42 -23.79 1.21
C VAL A 154 0.80 -24.20 -0.12
N THR A 155 -0.49 -23.96 -0.28
CA THR A 155 -1.22 -24.22 -1.53
C THR A 155 -1.33 -22.99 -2.40
N CYS A 156 -1.69 -21.85 -1.77
CA CYS A 156 -1.87 -20.58 -2.45
C CYS A 156 -1.38 -19.45 -1.56
N PHE A 157 -1.02 -18.34 -2.18
CA PHE A 157 -0.83 -17.09 -1.48
C PHE A 157 -1.09 -15.91 -2.40
N SER A 158 -1.46 -14.80 -1.80
CA SER A 158 -1.65 -13.53 -2.51
C SER A 158 -0.87 -12.41 -1.82
N GLU A 159 -0.44 -11.46 -2.61
CA GLU A 159 0.19 -10.22 -2.17
C GLU A 159 -0.58 -9.04 -2.74
N ARG A 160 -0.88 -8.07 -1.91
CA ARG A 160 -1.66 -6.89 -2.24
C ARG A 160 -0.97 -5.65 -1.74
N VAL A 161 -0.80 -4.67 -2.60
CA VAL A 161 -0.34 -3.33 -2.25
C VAL A 161 -1.44 -2.35 -2.57
N MET A 162 -1.91 -1.64 -1.56
CA MET A 162 -2.96 -0.64 -1.70
C MET A 162 -2.43 0.72 -1.27
N PHE A 163 -2.74 1.75 -2.06
CA PHE A 163 -2.40 3.13 -1.80
C PHE A 163 -3.64 4.01 -1.95
N ILE A 164 -3.87 4.91 -1.00
CA ILE A 164 -5.03 5.82 -1.02
C ILE A 164 -4.52 7.24 -1.27
N ARG A 165 -4.99 7.85 -2.36
CA ARG A 165 -4.68 9.23 -2.72
C ARG A 165 -5.53 10.22 -1.94
N SER A 166 -5.11 11.48 -1.94
CA SER A 166 -5.81 12.60 -1.28
C SER A 166 -7.18 12.93 -1.89
N ASP A 167 -7.42 12.51 -3.12
CA ASP A 167 -8.69 12.65 -3.85
C ASP A 167 -9.58 11.38 -3.73
N GLU A 168 -9.28 10.54 -2.74
CA GLU A 168 -9.97 9.28 -2.45
C GLU A 168 -9.83 8.19 -3.53
N HIS A 169 -8.95 8.38 -4.52
CA HIS A 169 -8.63 7.31 -5.45
C HIS A 169 -7.80 6.23 -4.75
N VAL A 170 -8.17 4.98 -4.99
CA VAL A 170 -7.43 3.80 -4.55
C VAL A 170 -6.63 3.28 -5.73
N ILE A 171 -5.32 3.12 -5.52
CA ILE A 171 -4.40 2.52 -6.47
C ILE A 171 -3.97 1.19 -5.88
N GLU A 172 -4.18 0.11 -6.61
CA GLU A 172 -3.90 -1.23 -6.11
C GLU A 172 -3.10 -2.06 -7.10
N GLY A 173 -2.18 -2.85 -6.56
CA GLY A 173 -1.54 -3.96 -7.23
C GLY A 173 -1.81 -5.23 -6.43
N HIS A 174 -2.32 -6.26 -7.07
CA HIS A 174 -2.63 -7.55 -6.47
C HIS A 174 -2.03 -8.66 -7.31
N ALA A 175 -1.26 -9.55 -6.69
CA ALA A 175 -0.77 -10.78 -7.29
C ALA A 175 -1.25 -11.98 -6.48
N GLU A 176 -1.67 -13.03 -7.17
CA GLU A 176 -2.21 -14.24 -6.53
C GLU A 176 -1.68 -15.48 -7.23
N ILE A 177 -1.22 -16.47 -6.44
CA ILE A 177 -1.00 -17.83 -6.92
C ILE A 177 -2.18 -18.67 -6.46
N LYS A 178 -2.84 -19.34 -7.40
CA LYS A 178 -3.95 -20.24 -7.12
C LYS A 178 -3.80 -21.59 -7.83
N GLU A 179 -4.47 -22.61 -7.32
CA GLU A 179 -4.62 -23.88 -8.02
C GLU A 179 -5.61 -23.73 -9.19
N ARG A 180 -5.38 -24.51 -10.24
CA ARG A 180 -6.30 -24.57 -11.37
C ARG A 180 -7.65 -25.11 -10.90
N ASN A 181 -8.73 -24.43 -11.31
CA ASN A 181 -10.07 -24.93 -11.06
C ASN A 181 -10.40 -26.09 -12.02
N THR A 182 -10.22 -27.31 -11.58
CA THR A 182 -10.50 -28.52 -12.38
C THR A 182 -11.99 -28.71 -12.71
N GLN A 183 -12.89 -27.93 -12.11
CA GLN A 183 -14.32 -27.93 -12.40
C GLN A 183 -14.69 -26.88 -13.48
N SER A 184 -13.78 -26.01 -13.85
CA SER A 184 -13.99 -25.04 -14.93
C SER A 184 -13.95 -25.75 -16.29
N LEU A 185 -14.96 -25.49 -17.13
CA LEU A 185 -14.98 -25.93 -18.53
C LEU A 185 -14.11 -25.03 -19.43
N VAL A 186 -13.66 -23.88 -18.89
CA VAL A 186 -12.81 -22.94 -19.60
C VAL A 186 -11.36 -23.28 -19.28
N GLU A 187 -10.54 -23.34 -20.32
CA GLU A 187 -9.10 -23.53 -20.18
C GLU A 187 -8.50 -22.27 -19.56
N GLU A 188 -8.12 -22.34 -18.29
CA GLU A 188 -7.46 -21.22 -17.60
C GLU A 188 -6.02 -21.10 -18.08
N GLN A 189 -5.64 -19.88 -18.46
CA GLN A 189 -4.26 -19.56 -18.79
C GLN A 189 -3.37 -19.66 -17.54
N PRO A 190 -2.13 -20.16 -17.64
CA PRO A 190 -1.24 -20.28 -16.49
C PRO A 190 -0.84 -18.92 -15.89
N TYR A 191 -0.95 -17.86 -16.68
CA TYR A 191 -0.68 -16.48 -16.29
C TYR A 191 -1.74 -15.57 -16.91
N GLU A 192 -2.48 -14.86 -16.07
CA GLU A 192 -3.53 -13.94 -16.50
C GLU A 192 -3.33 -12.58 -15.83
N VAL A 193 -3.57 -11.51 -16.56
CA VAL A 193 -3.54 -10.14 -16.03
C VAL A 193 -4.88 -9.48 -16.28
N HIS A 194 -5.49 -9.02 -15.21
CA HIS A 194 -6.70 -8.22 -15.24
C HIS A 194 -6.41 -6.81 -14.75
N SER A 195 -6.80 -5.80 -15.50
CA SER A 195 -6.80 -4.41 -15.04
C SER A 195 -8.22 -3.92 -14.96
N PHE A 196 -8.60 -3.37 -13.80
CA PHE A 196 -9.92 -2.85 -13.56
C PHE A 196 -9.84 -1.34 -13.27
N VAL A 197 -10.70 -0.58 -13.92
CA VAL A 197 -10.99 0.80 -13.55
C VAL A 197 -12.43 0.80 -13.08
N SER A 198 -12.68 0.61 -11.79
CA SER A 198 -14.03 0.60 -11.29
C SER A 198 -14.47 2.03 -10.98
N ARG A 199 -15.42 2.53 -11.81
CA ARG A 199 -16.17 3.78 -11.58
C ARG A 199 -15.36 4.99 -11.10
N GLY A 200 -14.23 5.28 -11.74
CA GLY A 200 -13.49 6.54 -11.63
C GLY A 200 -12.63 6.74 -10.38
N ARG A 201 -12.70 5.89 -9.37
CA ARG A 201 -11.93 6.08 -8.13
C ARG A 201 -11.04 4.89 -7.74
N TYR A 202 -11.22 3.76 -8.37
CA TYR A 202 -10.47 2.54 -8.06
C TYR A 202 -9.72 2.08 -9.30
N HIS A 203 -8.40 2.01 -9.19
CA HIS A 203 -7.51 1.58 -10.26
C HIS A 203 -6.69 0.42 -9.74
N ASP A 204 -6.88 -0.76 -10.31
CA ASP A 204 -6.13 -1.94 -9.90
C ASP A 204 -5.54 -2.71 -11.08
N ILE A 205 -4.51 -3.47 -10.77
CA ILE A 205 -4.00 -4.56 -11.59
C ILE A 205 -4.02 -5.81 -10.72
N HIS A 206 -4.70 -6.82 -11.21
CA HIS A 206 -4.74 -8.13 -10.60
C HIS A 206 -4.05 -9.12 -11.52
N VAL A 207 -2.98 -9.74 -11.04
CA VAL A 207 -2.23 -10.77 -11.74
C VAL A 207 -2.52 -12.12 -11.09
N ILE A 208 -3.09 -13.03 -11.84
CA ILE A 208 -3.40 -14.38 -11.39
C ILE A 208 -2.40 -15.33 -12.04
N VAL A 209 -1.77 -16.16 -11.21
CA VAL A 209 -0.78 -17.14 -11.64
C VAL A 209 -1.18 -18.51 -11.12
N LEU A 210 -1.28 -19.49 -12.00
CA LEU A 210 -1.57 -20.86 -11.58
C LEU A 210 -0.31 -21.54 -11.00
N THR A 211 -0.51 -22.52 -10.14
CA THR A 211 0.59 -23.28 -9.51
C THR A 211 1.53 -23.94 -10.53
N GLN A 212 1.01 -24.31 -11.71
CA GLN A 212 1.77 -24.90 -12.81
C GLN A 212 2.53 -23.87 -13.68
N ALA A 213 2.33 -22.56 -13.46
CA ALA A 213 3.07 -21.54 -14.17
C ALA A 213 4.58 -21.66 -13.92
N THR A 214 5.37 -21.17 -14.86
CA THR A 214 6.83 -21.17 -14.75
C THR A 214 7.33 -20.30 -13.61
N ALA A 215 8.52 -20.58 -13.11
CA ALA A 215 9.14 -19.75 -12.07
C ALA A 215 9.29 -18.28 -12.51
N GLU A 216 9.51 -18.04 -13.80
CA GLU A 216 9.62 -16.69 -14.35
C GLU A 216 8.28 -15.95 -14.32
N GLU A 217 7.18 -16.57 -14.70
CA GLU A 217 5.82 -15.99 -14.63
C GLU A 217 5.45 -15.67 -13.18
N LYS A 218 5.72 -16.59 -12.25
CA LYS A 218 5.53 -16.35 -10.82
C LYS A 218 6.36 -15.16 -10.34
N ARG A 219 7.65 -15.12 -10.69
CA ARG A 219 8.53 -14.01 -10.34
C ARG A 219 8.04 -12.68 -10.90
N ARG A 220 7.54 -12.64 -12.14
CA ARG A 220 6.99 -11.43 -12.78
C ARG A 220 5.73 -10.95 -12.08
N ALA A 221 4.81 -11.85 -11.71
CA ALA A 221 3.58 -11.52 -11.01
C ALA A 221 3.82 -10.79 -9.69
N PHE A 222 4.82 -11.22 -8.93
CA PHE A 222 5.15 -10.68 -7.60
C PHE A 222 6.21 -9.58 -7.62
N GLN A 223 6.53 -9.00 -8.79
CA GLN A 223 7.42 -7.83 -8.89
C GLN A 223 6.72 -6.54 -8.47
N MET A 224 6.50 -6.37 -7.18
CA MET A 224 5.92 -5.16 -6.63
C MET A 224 6.97 -4.12 -6.24
N LYS A 225 6.70 -2.86 -6.56
CA LYS A 225 7.53 -1.71 -6.19
C LYS A 225 6.79 -0.86 -5.18
N LEU A 226 7.40 -0.67 -4.01
CA LEU A 226 6.80 0.13 -2.93
C LEU A 226 7.30 1.57 -2.90
N SER A 227 8.22 1.97 -3.79
CA SER A 227 8.88 3.27 -3.73
C SER A 227 7.92 4.46 -3.81
N CYS A 228 6.82 4.32 -4.57
CA CYS A 228 5.84 5.41 -4.66
C CYS A 228 5.03 5.58 -3.37
N THR A 229 4.91 4.56 -2.50
CA THR A 229 4.14 4.67 -1.25
C THR A 229 4.76 5.66 -0.24
N VAL A 230 6.07 5.89 -0.34
CA VAL A 230 6.81 6.85 0.50
C VAL A 230 7.31 8.07 -0.28
N ALA A 231 7.01 8.16 -1.58
CA ALA A 231 7.35 9.31 -2.39
C ALA A 231 6.45 10.50 -2.04
N LEU A 232 6.97 11.72 -2.16
CA LEU A 232 6.24 12.96 -1.85
C LEU A 232 4.92 13.08 -2.63
N ARG A 233 4.92 12.64 -3.89
CA ARG A 233 3.73 12.67 -4.76
C ARG A 233 2.84 11.44 -4.62
N GLY A 234 3.31 10.38 -3.97
CA GLY A 234 2.59 9.11 -3.85
C GLY A 234 2.47 8.32 -5.15
N CYS A 235 1.67 7.26 -5.11
CA CYS A 235 1.32 6.46 -6.29
C CYS A 235 0.16 7.12 -7.04
N HIS A 236 0.22 7.17 -8.36
CA HIS A 236 -0.84 7.74 -9.21
C HIS A 236 -1.52 6.69 -10.08
N PHE A 237 -0.77 5.67 -10.48
CA PHE A 237 -1.24 4.59 -11.35
C PHE A 237 -0.72 3.25 -10.85
N PRO A 238 -1.44 2.16 -11.13
CA PRO A 238 -1.01 0.81 -10.74
C PRO A 238 0.35 0.40 -11.33
N CYS A 239 0.74 0.94 -12.49
CA CYS A 239 2.06 0.73 -13.10
C CYS A 239 3.24 1.07 -12.18
N GLN A 240 3.05 1.99 -11.23
CA GLN A 240 4.08 2.38 -10.28
C GLN A 240 4.25 1.35 -9.15
N ILE A 241 3.22 0.54 -8.91
CA ILE A 241 3.23 -0.56 -7.93
C ILE A 241 3.62 -1.87 -8.62
N MET A 242 3.00 -2.20 -9.76
CA MET A 242 3.22 -3.44 -10.51
C MET A 242 3.64 -3.14 -11.96
N PRO A 243 4.86 -2.69 -12.22
CA PRO A 243 5.26 -2.25 -13.57
C PRO A 243 5.21 -3.39 -14.59
N THR A 244 5.57 -4.61 -14.20
CA THR A 244 5.55 -5.77 -15.10
C THR A 244 4.12 -6.19 -15.43
N GLY A 245 3.26 -6.35 -14.42
CA GLY A 245 1.83 -6.65 -14.62
C GLY A 245 1.14 -5.58 -15.47
N TRP A 246 1.55 -4.31 -15.32
CA TRP A 246 1.04 -3.23 -16.15
C TRP A 246 1.37 -3.41 -17.64
N ILE A 247 2.65 -3.67 -17.97
CA ILE A 247 3.08 -3.90 -19.34
C ILE A 247 2.31 -5.07 -19.93
N ASP A 248 2.20 -6.18 -19.20
CA ASP A 248 1.46 -7.37 -19.63
C ASP A 248 -0.02 -7.07 -19.88
N SER A 249 -0.67 -6.28 -19.00
CA SER A 249 -2.06 -5.84 -19.16
C SER A 249 -2.25 -4.97 -20.40
N VAL A 250 -1.32 -4.07 -20.69
CA VAL A 250 -1.42 -3.22 -21.88
C VAL A 250 -1.27 -4.04 -23.15
N HIS A 251 -0.29 -4.96 -23.20
CA HIS A 251 -0.09 -5.85 -24.36
C HIS A 251 -1.31 -6.74 -24.60
N ASP A 252 -1.90 -7.32 -23.54
CA ASP A 252 -3.10 -8.14 -23.66
C ASP A 252 -4.27 -7.33 -24.24
N ARG A 253 -4.52 -6.12 -23.72
CA ARG A 253 -5.57 -5.24 -24.23
C ARG A 253 -5.34 -4.80 -25.67
N GLN A 254 -4.10 -4.49 -26.05
CA GLN A 254 -3.74 -4.16 -27.43
C GLN A 254 -4.01 -5.34 -28.38
N ALA A 255 -3.63 -6.55 -27.97
CA ALA A 255 -3.84 -7.76 -28.77
C ALA A 255 -5.33 -8.04 -29.02
N HIS A 256 -6.20 -7.71 -28.08
CA HIS A 256 -7.65 -7.89 -28.19
C HIS A 256 -8.40 -6.66 -28.71
N GLY A 257 -7.72 -5.54 -28.99
CA GLY A 257 -8.36 -4.29 -29.42
C GLY A 257 -9.23 -3.63 -28.35
N TRP A 258 -8.96 -3.89 -27.07
CA TRP A 258 -9.68 -3.30 -25.96
C TRP A 258 -9.13 -1.91 -25.62
N GLU A 259 -9.97 -1.10 -24.95
CA GLU A 259 -9.55 0.19 -24.45
C GLU A 259 -8.39 0.05 -23.46
N LEU A 260 -7.36 0.88 -23.66
CA LEU A 260 -6.18 0.85 -22.80
C LEU A 260 -6.52 1.38 -21.40
N PRO A 261 -5.85 0.87 -20.35
CA PRO A 261 -6.09 1.34 -19.00
C PRO A 261 -5.66 2.79 -18.83
N GLU A 262 -6.31 3.50 -17.94
CA GLU A 262 -5.96 4.89 -17.62
C GLU A 262 -4.49 5.00 -17.17
N GLY A 263 -3.77 5.94 -17.75
CA GLY A 263 -2.32 6.09 -17.53
C GLY A 263 -1.43 5.34 -18.50
N ALA A 264 -1.98 4.61 -19.50
CA ALA A 264 -1.17 3.91 -20.51
C ALA A 264 -0.21 4.84 -21.26
N ASN A 265 -0.60 6.11 -21.44
CA ASN A 265 0.22 7.14 -22.11
C ASN A 265 0.94 8.07 -21.09
N ASP A 266 0.92 7.77 -19.80
CA ASP A 266 1.56 8.60 -18.79
C ASP A 266 3.05 8.29 -18.70
N SER A 267 3.88 9.33 -18.72
CA SER A 267 5.34 9.20 -18.67
C SER A 267 5.89 8.59 -17.37
N ARG A 268 5.05 8.45 -16.35
CA ARG A 268 5.38 7.80 -15.08
C ARG A 268 5.23 6.27 -15.14
N CYS A 269 4.54 5.76 -16.15
CA CYS A 269 4.44 4.34 -16.41
C CYS A 269 5.54 3.89 -17.39
N PRO A 270 5.98 2.62 -17.31
CA PRO A 270 6.92 2.07 -18.29
C PRO A 270 6.35 2.23 -19.71
N ALA A 271 7.22 2.59 -20.65
CA ALA A 271 6.88 2.58 -22.08
C ALA A 271 6.60 1.13 -22.52
N HIS A 272 5.65 0.99 -23.44
CA HIS A 272 5.23 -0.30 -24.02
C HIS A 272 6.16 -0.71 -25.16
#